data_9070447d9c2d638d2d287a52d8415ea1
#
_entry.id   9070447d9c2d638d2d287a52d8415ea1
#
_cell.length_a   1.000
_cell.length_b   1.000
_cell.length_c   1.000
_cell.angle_alpha   90.00
_cell.angle_beta   90.00
_cell.angle_gamma   90.00
#
_symmetry.space_group_name_H-M   'P 1'
#
loop_
_entity.id
_entity.type
_entity.pdbx_description
1 polymer ?
#
loop_
_entity_poly.entity_id
_entity_poly.type
_entity_poly.pdbx_seq_one_letter_code
_entity_poly.pdbx_strand_id
1 'polypeptide(L)'
;MKNHKKILLTLLLIGTLTTYGQNLPSLLTEKNINSTFSILAYDENAKEWGIAVATDNIYVGNSTIYIEPELGAFSVIAETEPNYAVQGFEKLKKGKSIEQAITETKNTDSQSNYRQVSGIDDKGNVYAFTGKSLKFWNGKASHILGTNYAVMGNQLADEVLLTMSSTFENSQGTLAERLLKSLIAGQNAGGQISGKQSAAVVVKGTNNEWYNQIDLRVDNSKNPIQELQTLMNYHYGRIRLNQARYAQRAGNSKRAKEKLIEAESMLDGWTGMYSRIAATNASMGNSDKAVHWIKKGLAENPNWKVNLPAFYFLRDHPEMINFIKPETFTIKDWESTLGMLSNLGKELEVIKLAKGLIKKKIESSYLNFLLGRSYFYEKENDKAIEYLSKALKMDKENIEAQNLLEKIKAN
;
A
#
# COMPACT_ATOMS: atom_id res chain seq x y z
N MET A 1 -17.29 -71.21 -9.90
CA MET A 1 -16.90 -70.89 -8.52
C MET A 1 -15.51 -70.25 -8.35
N LYS A 2 -14.62 -70.25 -9.35
CA LYS A 2 -13.25 -69.67 -9.22
C LYS A 2 -13.20 -68.14 -9.46
N ASN A 3 -14.18 -67.55 -10.14
CA ASN A 3 -14.11 -66.11 -10.48
C ASN A 3 -14.66 -65.18 -9.38
N HIS A 4 -15.56 -65.67 -8.51
CA HIS A 4 -16.11 -64.84 -7.42
C HIS A 4 -15.11 -64.59 -6.27
N LYS A 5 -14.18 -65.50 -6.04
CA LYS A 5 -13.12 -65.31 -5.01
C LYS A 5 -12.06 -64.25 -5.39
N LYS A 6 -11.76 -64.09 -6.69
CA LYS A 6 -10.85 -63.06 -7.16
C LYS A 6 -11.44 -61.63 -7.09
N ILE A 7 -12.77 -61.49 -7.36
CA ILE A 7 -13.47 -60.22 -7.27
C ILE A 7 -13.61 -59.78 -5.82
N LEU A 8 -13.85 -60.71 -4.89
CA LEU A 8 -13.92 -60.38 -3.47
C LEU A 8 -12.57 -59.96 -2.88
N LEU A 9 -11.45 -60.55 -3.33
CA LEU A 9 -10.11 -60.20 -2.89
C LEU A 9 -9.66 -58.83 -3.43
N THR A 10 -10.06 -58.46 -4.66
CA THR A 10 -9.76 -57.16 -5.26
C THR A 10 -10.62 -56.05 -4.61
N LEU A 11 -11.86 -56.30 -4.24
CA LEU A 11 -12.69 -55.37 -3.50
C LEU A 11 -12.21 -55.18 -2.05
N LEU A 12 -11.67 -56.20 -1.38
CA LEU A 12 -11.06 -56.06 -0.07
C LEU A 12 -9.74 -55.24 -0.12
N LEU A 13 -8.93 -55.37 -1.19
CA LEU A 13 -7.70 -54.56 -1.35
C LEU A 13 -8.01 -53.09 -1.66
N ILE A 14 -9.10 -52.76 -2.35
CA ILE A 14 -9.51 -51.39 -2.63
C ILE A 14 -10.11 -50.75 -1.38
N GLY A 15 -10.80 -51.52 -0.54
CA GLY A 15 -11.36 -51.02 0.74
C GLY A 15 -10.32 -50.67 1.81
N THR A 16 -9.12 -51.24 1.74
CA THR A 16 -8.03 -50.93 2.71
C THR A 16 -7.13 -49.75 2.30
N LEU A 17 -7.26 -49.26 1.07
CA LEU A 17 -6.50 -48.11 0.60
C LEU A 17 -7.13 -46.74 0.92
N THR A 18 -8.37 -46.72 1.40
CA THR A 18 -9.10 -45.48 1.69
C THR A 18 -9.02 -45.00 3.14
N THR A 19 -8.33 -45.70 4.03
CA THR A 19 -8.27 -45.34 5.46
C THR A 19 -6.93 -44.76 5.92
N TYR A 20 -5.96 -44.63 5.04
CA TYR A 20 -4.68 -44.02 5.40
C TYR A 20 -4.53 -42.53 5.04
N GLY A 21 -5.59 -41.87 4.61
CA GLY A 21 -5.57 -40.47 4.16
C GLY A 21 -5.86 -39.41 5.23
N GLN A 22 -6.10 -39.78 6.49
CA GLN A 22 -6.63 -38.81 7.47
C GLN A 22 -5.76 -38.54 8.70
N ASN A 23 -4.59 -39.12 8.81
CA ASN A 23 -3.67 -38.77 9.90
C ASN A 23 -2.25 -38.60 9.34
N LEU A 24 -2.05 -37.62 8.50
CA LEU A 24 -0.71 -37.05 8.39
C LEU A 24 -0.46 -36.35 9.73
N PRO A 25 0.58 -36.72 10.49
CA PRO A 25 0.99 -35.92 11.63
C PRO A 25 1.19 -34.49 11.13
N SER A 26 0.77 -33.50 11.92
CA SER A 26 1.12 -32.11 11.63
C SER A 26 2.59 -32.06 11.21
N LEU A 27 2.86 -31.45 10.04
CA LEU A 27 4.22 -31.25 9.56
C LEU A 27 5.08 -30.41 10.50
N LEU A 28 4.49 -29.91 11.57
CA LEU A 28 5.05 -29.00 12.57
C LEU A 28 5.47 -29.74 13.84
N THR A 29 6.10 -30.90 13.71
CA THR A 29 6.72 -31.63 14.85
C THR A 29 8.02 -30.99 15.33
N GLU A 30 8.62 -30.09 14.57
CA GLU A 30 9.83 -29.39 14.96
C GLU A 30 9.49 -28.13 15.77
N LYS A 31 9.90 -28.11 17.02
CA LYS A 31 9.60 -27.06 18.03
C LYS A 31 10.21 -25.69 17.75
N ASN A 32 10.88 -25.48 16.62
CA ASN A 32 11.64 -24.28 16.29
C ASN A 32 11.14 -23.56 15.02
N ILE A 33 9.98 -23.93 14.50
CA ILE A 33 9.45 -23.39 13.25
C ILE A 33 8.19 -22.57 13.55
N ASN A 34 8.08 -21.40 12.91
CA ASN A 34 6.89 -20.53 12.90
C ASN A 34 6.66 -19.66 14.13
N SER A 35 7.70 -19.00 14.62
CA SER A 35 7.49 -17.93 15.58
C SER A 35 6.77 -16.74 14.91
N THR A 36 5.82 -16.16 15.63
CA THR A 36 4.99 -15.07 15.10
C THR A 36 4.58 -14.14 16.24
N PHE A 37 4.49 -12.85 15.99
CA PHE A 37 3.83 -11.91 16.87
C PHE A 37 2.96 -10.94 16.09
N SER A 38 1.84 -10.56 16.66
CA SER A 38 0.87 -9.69 16.02
C SER A 38 0.22 -8.72 17.01
N ILE A 39 -0.26 -7.62 16.49
CA ILE A 39 -1.21 -6.72 17.14
C ILE A 39 -2.42 -6.55 16.27
N LEU A 40 -3.59 -6.65 16.88
CA LEU A 40 -4.90 -6.41 16.30
C LEU A 40 -5.54 -5.25 17.05
N ALA A 41 -6.16 -4.29 16.35
CA ALA A 41 -6.81 -3.17 17.00
C ALA A 41 -7.97 -2.59 16.18
N TYR A 42 -8.84 -1.85 16.89
CA TYR A 42 -9.96 -1.09 16.33
C TYR A 42 -9.85 0.38 16.73
N ASP A 43 -9.99 1.27 15.76
CA ASP A 43 -10.13 2.71 15.98
C ASP A 43 -11.61 3.09 15.87
N GLU A 44 -12.22 3.37 17.01
CA GLU A 44 -13.65 3.69 17.10
C GLU A 44 -14.01 5.01 16.38
N ASN A 45 -13.10 5.98 16.38
CA ASN A 45 -13.34 7.27 15.74
C ASN A 45 -13.26 7.19 14.22
N ALA A 46 -12.26 6.46 13.70
CA ALA A 46 -12.08 6.26 12.28
C ALA A 46 -12.97 5.14 11.71
N LYS A 47 -13.53 4.28 12.56
CA LYS A 47 -14.23 3.03 12.18
C LYS A 47 -13.33 2.15 11.32
N GLU A 48 -12.09 1.93 11.81
CA GLU A 48 -11.06 1.15 11.16
C GLU A 48 -10.62 -0.04 12.02
N TRP A 49 -10.47 -1.19 11.39
CA TRP A 49 -9.87 -2.38 11.96
C TRP A 49 -8.50 -2.61 11.34
N GLY A 50 -7.53 -2.94 12.16
CA GLY A 50 -6.18 -3.14 11.68
C GLY A 50 -5.44 -4.27 12.37
N ILE A 51 -4.55 -4.92 11.62
CA ILE A 51 -3.65 -5.97 12.11
C ILE A 51 -2.26 -5.69 11.56
N ALA A 52 -1.26 -5.72 12.45
CA ALA A 52 0.14 -5.81 12.07
C ALA A 52 0.74 -7.10 12.62
N VAL A 53 1.56 -7.77 11.81
CA VAL A 53 2.12 -9.09 12.14
C VAL A 53 3.52 -9.27 11.55
N ALA A 54 4.38 -9.98 12.27
CA ALA A 54 5.69 -10.41 11.78
C ALA A 54 5.97 -11.87 12.15
N THR A 55 6.73 -12.56 11.30
CA THR A 55 7.04 -13.99 11.45
C THR A 55 8.39 -14.33 10.82
N ASP A 56 8.92 -15.48 11.17
CA ASP A 56 10.06 -16.12 10.48
C ASP A 56 9.67 -16.98 9.25
N ASN A 57 8.38 -16.98 8.89
CA ASN A 57 7.89 -17.55 7.64
C ASN A 57 7.99 -16.56 6.47
N ILE A 58 7.94 -17.09 5.24
CA ILE A 58 8.20 -16.31 4.02
C ILE A 58 7.07 -15.32 3.64
N TYR A 59 5.82 -15.50 4.11
CA TYR A 59 4.67 -14.67 3.71
C TYR A 59 3.54 -14.65 4.76
N VAL A 60 3.69 -13.91 5.82
CA VAL A 60 2.76 -13.89 6.94
C VAL A 60 1.40 -13.27 6.62
N GLY A 61 1.35 -12.31 5.72
CA GLY A 61 0.13 -11.57 5.41
C GLY A 61 -0.96 -12.40 4.69
N ASN A 62 -0.61 -13.60 4.22
CA ASN A 62 -1.52 -14.46 3.46
C ASN A 62 -2.52 -15.24 4.35
N SER A 63 -2.08 -15.67 5.53
CA SER A 63 -2.83 -16.67 6.31
C SER A 63 -3.19 -16.24 7.74
N THR A 64 -2.80 -15.03 8.15
CA THR A 64 -2.91 -14.59 9.55
C THR A 64 -3.85 -13.41 9.75
N ILE A 65 -4.18 -12.67 8.71
CA ILE A 65 -4.93 -11.41 8.77
C ILE A 65 -6.29 -11.56 8.13
N TYR A 66 -7.34 -11.35 8.93
CA TYR A 66 -8.72 -11.39 8.46
C TYR A 66 -9.46 -10.16 8.97
N ILE A 67 -9.95 -9.31 8.07
CA ILE A 67 -10.68 -8.08 8.41
C ILE A 67 -11.91 -7.97 7.51
N GLU A 68 -13.08 -7.92 8.13
CA GLU A 68 -14.35 -7.62 7.49
C GLU A 68 -14.91 -6.34 8.14
N PRO A 69 -14.82 -5.17 7.46
CA PRO A 69 -15.35 -3.92 7.99
C PRO A 69 -16.80 -4.06 8.42
N GLU A 70 -17.21 -3.33 9.47
CA GLU A 70 -18.52 -3.39 10.11
C GLU A 70 -18.79 -4.65 10.96
N LEU A 71 -17.93 -5.67 10.88
CA LEU A 71 -18.05 -6.87 11.70
C LEU A 71 -16.93 -7.01 12.70
N GLY A 72 -15.68 -6.86 12.24
CA GLY A 72 -14.52 -7.03 13.11
C GLY A 72 -13.28 -7.54 12.40
N ALA A 73 -12.35 -8.07 13.19
CA ALA A 73 -11.10 -8.65 12.68
C ALA A 73 -10.66 -9.85 13.52
N PHE A 74 -9.92 -10.75 12.88
CA PHE A 74 -9.26 -11.89 13.52
C PHE A 74 -7.81 -11.97 13.09
N SER A 75 -6.92 -12.19 14.07
CA SER A 75 -5.54 -12.61 13.82
C SER A 75 -5.38 -14.05 14.25
N VAL A 76 -4.88 -14.91 13.37
CA VAL A 76 -4.73 -16.36 13.61
C VAL A 76 -3.27 -16.71 13.34
N ILE A 77 -2.54 -17.11 14.39
CA ILE A 77 -1.10 -17.42 14.33
C ILE A 77 -0.77 -18.73 15.03
N ALA A 78 0.49 -19.07 15.10
CA ALA A 78 1.03 -20.39 15.46
C ALA A 78 0.67 -21.41 14.35
N GLU A 79 0.09 -22.54 14.64
CA GLU A 79 -0.50 -23.38 13.59
C GLU A 79 -1.81 -22.74 13.13
N THR A 80 -1.78 -22.03 12.00
CA THR A 80 -2.93 -21.26 11.52
C THR A 80 -4.09 -22.15 11.10
N GLU A 81 -5.32 -21.75 11.52
CA GLU A 81 -6.57 -22.39 11.12
C GLU A 81 -7.57 -21.32 10.65
N PRO A 82 -7.74 -21.12 9.34
CA PRO A 82 -8.61 -20.07 8.79
C PRO A 82 -10.05 -20.10 9.28
N ASN A 83 -10.54 -21.26 9.69
CA ASN A 83 -11.92 -21.40 10.18
C ASN A 83 -12.25 -20.55 11.40
N TYR A 84 -11.23 -20.15 12.20
CA TYR A 84 -11.48 -19.22 13.31
C TYR A 84 -11.99 -17.86 12.80
N ALA A 85 -11.50 -17.39 11.66
CA ALA A 85 -11.99 -16.17 11.04
C ALA A 85 -13.25 -16.42 10.19
N VAL A 86 -13.23 -17.42 9.30
CA VAL A 86 -14.35 -17.70 8.39
C VAL A 86 -15.64 -17.97 9.17
N GLN A 87 -15.62 -18.91 10.11
CA GLN A 87 -16.77 -19.19 10.96
C GLN A 87 -17.00 -18.07 11.99
N GLY A 88 -15.93 -17.40 12.41
CA GLY A 88 -15.99 -16.26 13.32
C GLY A 88 -16.88 -15.14 12.77
N PHE A 89 -16.65 -14.70 11.54
CA PHE A 89 -17.49 -13.68 10.88
C PHE A 89 -18.94 -14.14 10.73
N GLU A 90 -19.18 -15.39 10.37
CA GLU A 90 -20.55 -15.93 10.28
C GLU A 90 -21.28 -15.92 11.63
N LYS A 91 -20.55 -16.12 12.73
CA LYS A 91 -21.10 -16.06 14.09
C LYS A 91 -21.37 -14.62 14.52
N LEU A 92 -20.44 -13.67 14.20
CA LEU A 92 -20.65 -12.26 14.45
C LEU A 92 -21.89 -11.73 13.67
N LYS A 93 -22.07 -12.10 12.41
CA LYS A 93 -23.29 -11.79 11.61
C LYS A 93 -24.57 -12.30 12.28
N LYS A 94 -24.50 -13.37 13.05
CA LYS A 94 -25.61 -13.92 13.83
C LYS A 94 -25.76 -13.30 15.23
N GLY A 95 -25.02 -12.24 15.52
CA GLY A 95 -25.08 -11.51 16.80
C GLY A 95 -24.35 -12.19 17.96
N LYS A 96 -23.48 -13.16 17.71
CA LYS A 96 -22.60 -13.73 18.75
C LYS A 96 -21.52 -12.75 19.14
N SER A 97 -21.08 -12.76 20.40
CA SER A 97 -19.90 -12.00 20.82
C SER A 97 -18.60 -12.55 20.21
N ILE A 98 -17.56 -11.74 20.16
CA ILE A 98 -16.23 -12.18 19.70
C ILE A 98 -15.70 -13.37 20.50
N GLU A 99 -15.93 -13.39 21.80
CA GLU A 99 -15.57 -14.50 22.67
C GLU A 99 -16.34 -15.79 22.30
N GLN A 100 -17.65 -15.70 22.10
CA GLN A 100 -18.46 -16.84 21.66
C GLN A 100 -18.00 -17.34 20.29
N ALA A 101 -17.75 -16.43 19.34
CA ALA A 101 -17.32 -16.78 17.99
C ALA A 101 -16.02 -17.59 18.01
N ILE A 102 -15.04 -17.18 18.78
CA ILE A 102 -13.75 -17.89 18.92
C ILE A 102 -13.91 -19.18 19.73
N THR A 103 -14.60 -19.15 20.87
CA THR A 103 -14.71 -20.31 21.79
C THR A 103 -15.49 -21.46 21.16
N GLU A 104 -16.58 -21.19 20.46
CA GLU A 104 -17.35 -22.22 19.75
C GLU A 104 -16.51 -22.90 18.64
N THR A 105 -15.69 -22.13 17.91
CA THR A 105 -14.79 -22.71 16.90
C THR A 105 -13.69 -23.53 17.56
N LYS A 106 -13.10 -23.02 18.67
CA LYS A 106 -12.09 -23.72 19.45
C LYS A 106 -12.58 -25.08 19.95
N ASN A 107 -13.84 -25.18 20.39
CA ASN A 107 -14.40 -26.40 20.92
C ASN A 107 -14.55 -27.52 19.87
N THR A 108 -14.57 -27.17 18.59
CA THR A 108 -14.64 -28.11 17.48
C THR A 108 -13.29 -28.38 16.81
N ASP A 109 -12.25 -27.60 17.14
CA ASP A 109 -10.89 -27.78 16.63
C ASP A 109 -10.09 -28.73 17.54
N SER A 110 -9.86 -29.95 17.09
CA SER A 110 -9.07 -30.96 17.81
C SER A 110 -7.61 -30.54 18.04
N GLN A 111 -7.10 -29.58 17.24
CA GLN A 111 -5.75 -29.06 17.32
C GLN A 111 -5.67 -27.69 18.04
N SER A 112 -6.74 -27.26 18.70
CA SER A 112 -6.81 -25.92 19.34
C SER A 112 -5.67 -25.61 20.32
N ASN A 113 -5.05 -26.64 20.91
CA ASN A 113 -3.88 -26.48 21.78
C ASN A 113 -2.62 -25.94 21.07
N TYR A 114 -2.58 -25.98 19.74
CA TYR A 114 -1.48 -25.47 18.92
C TYR A 114 -1.82 -24.15 18.22
N ARG A 115 -3.03 -23.59 18.46
CA ARG A 115 -3.47 -22.32 17.87
C ARG A 115 -3.21 -21.14 18.78
N GLN A 116 -3.07 -19.97 18.18
CA GLN A 116 -3.09 -18.70 18.89
C GLN A 116 -3.97 -17.74 18.09
N VAL A 117 -5.04 -17.25 18.72
CA VAL A 117 -6.09 -16.48 18.04
C VAL A 117 -6.45 -15.27 18.87
N SER A 118 -6.58 -14.13 18.22
CA SER A 118 -7.23 -12.94 18.76
C SER A 118 -8.31 -12.43 17.82
N GLY A 119 -9.34 -11.82 18.36
CA GLY A 119 -10.40 -11.18 17.59
C GLY A 119 -10.93 -9.93 18.27
N ILE A 120 -11.53 -9.06 17.46
CA ILE A 120 -12.17 -7.82 17.88
C ILE A 120 -13.44 -7.61 17.05
N ASP A 121 -14.54 -7.21 17.72
CA ASP A 121 -15.81 -6.94 17.04
C ASP A 121 -15.97 -5.44 16.64
N ASP A 122 -17.14 -5.07 16.14
CA ASP A 122 -17.53 -3.72 15.73
C ASP A 122 -17.73 -2.74 16.89
N LYS A 123 -17.75 -3.24 18.13
CA LYS A 123 -17.89 -2.46 19.37
C LYS A 123 -16.57 -2.32 20.12
N GLY A 124 -15.48 -2.89 19.59
CA GLY A 124 -14.17 -2.89 20.23
C GLY A 124 -14.02 -3.95 21.32
N ASN A 125 -14.99 -4.88 21.49
CA ASN A 125 -14.78 -6.00 22.40
C ASN A 125 -13.69 -6.92 21.86
N VAL A 126 -12.78 -7.32 22.72
CA VAL A 126 -11.58 -8.08 22.37
C VAL A 126 -11.57 -9.42 23.11
N TYR A 127 -11.19 -10.46 22.39
CA TYR A 127 -10.94 -11.76 23.00
C TYR A 127 -9.73 -12.43 22.34
N ALA A 128 -8.92 -13.15 23.15
CA ALA A 128 -7.82 -13.95 22.62
C ALA A 128 -7.61 -15.23 23.44
N PHE A 129 -7.03 -16.24 22.79
CA PHE A 129 -6.50 -17.39 23.50
C PHE A 129 -5.15 -17.83 22.95
N THR A 130 -4.33 -18.40 23.83
CA THR A 130 -3.06 -19.05 23.51
C THR A 130 -3.19 -20.54 23.83
N GLY A 131 -2.97 -21.39 22.87
CA GLY A 131 -3.07 -22.84 23.00
C GLY A 131 -2.09 -23.40 24.03
N LYS A 132 -2.55 -24.38 24.83
CA LYS A 132 -1.78 -24.88 25.98
C LYS A 132 -0.46 -25.56 25.60
N SER A 133 -0.37 -26.13 24.40
CA SER A 133 0.84 -26.80 23.92
C SER A 133 1.96 -25.83 23.52
N LEU A 134 1.64 -24.55 23.24
CA LEU A 134 2.63 -23.54 22.86
C LEU A 134 3.63 -23.22 23.98
N LYS A 135 3.28 -23.50 25.24
CA LYS A 135 4.20 -23.35 26.38
C LYS A 135 5.43 -24.29 26.33
N PHE A 136 5.36 -25.34 25.50
CA PHE A 136 6.48 -26.26 25.30
C PHE A 136 7.41 -25.86 24.14
N TRP A 137 7.02 -24.82 23.39
CA TRP A 137 7.88 -24.24 22.37
C TRP A 137 8.95 -23.36 23.03
N ASN A 138 10.07 -23.15 22.32
CA ASN A 138 11.11 -22.26 22.80
C ASN A 138 10.60 -20.82 22.90
N GLY A 139 11.06 -20.07 23.92
CA GLY A 139 10.61 -18.69 24.15
C GLY A 139 9.21 -18.58 24.75
N LYS A 140 8.70 -17.36 24.83
CA LYS A 140 7.38 -17.09 25.40
C LYS A 140 6.27 -17.24 24.37
N ALA A 141 5.12 -17.77 24.79
CA ALA A 141 3.86 -17.75 24.08
C ALA A 141 2.77 -17.20 25.01
N SER A 142 2.19 -16.05 24.65
CA SER A 142 1.19 -15.37 25.47
C SER A 142 0.41 -14.34 24.66
N HIS A 143 -0.59 -13.71 25.30
CA HIS A 143 -1.31 -12.55 24.77
C HIS A 143 -1.58 -11.54 25.87
N ILE A 144 -1.79 -10.27 25.49
CA ILE A 144 -2.23 -9.18 26.37
C ILE A 144 -3.44 -8.53 25.69
N LEU A 145 -4.49 -8.28 26.45
CA LEU A 145 -5.68 -7.58 26.01
C LEU A 145 -5.67 -6.16 26.59
N GLY A 146 -5.99 -5.19 25.75
CA GLY A 146 -6.20 -3.80 26.14
C GLY A 146 -7.52 -3.26 25.59
N THR A 147 -7.79 -1.99 25.80
CA THR A 147 -8.99 -1.34 25.26
C THR A 147 -8.90 -1.22 23.75
N ASN A 148 -9.81 -1.92 23.05
CA ASN A 148 -9.86 -1.95 21.58
C ASN A 148 -8.61 -2.55 20.90
N TYR A 149 -7.80 -3.37 21.58
CA TYR A 149 -6.67 -4.06 20.96
C TYR A 149 -6.27 -5.34 21.69
N ALA A 150 -5.55 -6.20 20.98
CA ALA A 150 -4.83 -7.35 21.54
C ALA A 150 -3.44 -7.46 20.91
N VAL A 151 -2.45 -7.80 21.73
CA VAL A 151 -1.14 -8.29 21.25
C VAL A 151 -0.99 -9.74 21.61
N MET A 152 -0.40 -10.53 20.74
CA MET A 152 -0.12 -11.94 20.98
C MET A 152 1.11 -12.40 20.22
N GLY A 153 1.71 -13.48 20.67
CA GLY A 153 2.82 -14.08 19.95
C GLY A 153 3.35 -15.33 20.62
N ASN A 154 4.19 -16.03 19.89
CA ASN A 154 4.82 -17.28 20.30
C ASN A 154 6.31 -17.29 19.94
N GLN A 155 7.09 -18.08 20.67
CA GLN A 155 8.55 -18.15 20.56
C GLN A 155 9.22 -16.78 20.63
N LEU A 156 8.80 -15.96 21.59
CA LEU A 156 9.24 -14.59 21.77
C LEU A 156 10.27 -14.45 22.88
N ALA A 157 11.07 -13.39 22.80
CA ALA A 157 11.79 -12.85 23.93
C ALA A 157 10.81 -12.29 24.98
N ASP A 158 11.30 -12.13 26.22
CA ASP A 158 10.45 -11.89 27.40
C ASP A 158 9.61 -10.62 27.34
N GLU A 159 10.17 -9.52 26.86
CA GLU A 159 9.57 -8.18 26.94
C GLU A 159 8.75 -7.79 25.71
N VAL A 160 8.66 -8.64 24.69
CA VAL A 160 8.07 -8.30 23.39
C VAL A 160 6.63 -7.80 23.51
N LEU A 161 5.75 -8.59 24.11
CA LEU A 161 4.31 -8.25 24.17
C LEU A 161 4.03 -7.06 25.08
N LEU A 162 4.75 -6.93 26.19
CA LEU A 162 4.60 -5.78 27.08
C LEU A 162 5.03 -4.49 26.39
N THR A 163 6.16 -4.53 25.68
CA THR A 163 6.65 -3.39 24.90
C THR A 163 5.70 -3.02 23.75
N MET A 164 5.14 -4.01 23.05
CA MET A 164 4.15 -3.78 22.01
C MET A 164 2.90 -3.08 22.55
N SER A 165 2.36 -3.60 23.65
CA SER A 165 1.17 -3.09 24.32
C SER A 165 1.38 -1.63 24.77
N SER A 166 2.41 -1.36 25.55
CA SER A 166 2.71 -0.01 26.05
C SER A 166 3.01 0.98 24.92
N THR A 167 3.69 0.55 23.87
CA THR A 167 3.94 1.42 22.71
C THR A 167 2.66 1.76 21.97
N PHE A 168 1.75 0.81 21.77
CA PHE A 168 0.48 1.06 21.11
C PHE A 168 -0.37 2.08 21.88
N GLU A 169 -0.49 1.92 23.20
CA GLU A 169 -1.26 2.82 24.07
C GLU A 169 -0.72 4.25 24.06
N ASN A 170 0.60 4.42 24.05
CA ASN A 170 1.25 5.74 24.09
C ASN A 170 1.50 6.34 22.69
N SER A 171 1.16 5.64 21.61
CA SER A 171 1.41 6.10 20.25
C SER A 171 0.33 7.05 19.75
N GLN A 172 0.77 8.07 18.98
CA GLN A 172 -0.09 8.97 18.23
C GLN A 172 0.00 8.69 16.73
N GLY A 173 -1.04 9.07 15.98
CA GLY A 173 -1.12 8.91 14.53
C GLY A 173 -2.32 8.07 14.10
N THR A 174 -2.36 7.71 12.82
CA THR A 174 -3.39 6.80 12.27
C THR A 174 -3.28 5.41 12.88
N LEU A 175 -4.33 4.59 12.77
CA LEU A 175 -4.31 3.22 13.25
C LEU A 175 -3.13 2.43 12.67
N ALA A 176 -2.87 2.56 11.36
CA ALA A 176 -1.76 1.87 10.71
C ALA A 176 -0.39 2.28 11.25
N GLU A 177 -0.16 3.58 11.50
CA GLU A 177 1.08 4.08 12.11
C GLU A 177 1.27 3.55 13.52
N ARG A 178 0.21 3.53 14.33
CA ARG A 178 0.24 3.01 15.72
C ARG A 178 0.53 1.51 15.76
N LEU A 179 -0.12 0.73 14.89
CA LEU A 179 0.12 -0.71 14.74
C LEU A 179 1.57 -1.01 14.34
N LEU A 180 2.10 -0.29 13.35
CA LEU A 180 3.47 -0.50 12.90
C LEU A 180 4.50 -0.08 13.96
N LYS A 181 4.28 1.01 14.70
CA LYS A 181 5.13 1.41 15.83
C LYS A 181 5.18 0.32 16.90
N SER A 182 4.04 -0.28 17.23
CA SER A 182 3.95 -1.40 18.15
C SER A 182 4.76 -2.61 17.66
N LEU A 183 4.61 -2.97 16.37
CA LEU A 183 5.35 -4.08 15.77
C LEU A 183 6.87 -3.84 15.80
N ILE A 184 7.32 -2.62 15.46
CA ILE A 184 8.74 -2.20 15.53
C ILE A 184 9.26 -2.30 16.96
N ALA A 185 8.49 -1.83 17.93
CA ALA A 185 8.87 -1.88 19.36
C ALA A 185 9.03 -3.32 19.84
N GLY A 186 8.12 -4.22 19.45
CA GLY A 186 8.23 -5.65 19.73
C GLY A 186 9.50 -6.27 19.13
N GLN A 187 9.83 -5.93 17.88
CA GLN A 187 11.07 -6.41 17.25
C GLN A 187 12.32 -5.89 17.98
N ASN A 188 12.32 -4.63 18.42
CA ASN A 188 13.43 -4.02 19.15
C ASN A 188 13.59 -4.58 20.58
N ALA A 189 12.50 -5.08 21.17
CA ALA A 189 12.50 -5.77 22.46
C ALA A 189 12.97 -7.23 22.38
N GLY A 190 13.52 -7.64 21.24
CA GLY A 190 14.05 -8.98 21.00
C GLY A 190 13.26 -9.78 19.95
N GLY A 191 11.99 -9.44 19.70
CA GLY A 191 11.17 -10.09 18.67
C GLY A 191 11.06 -11.60 18.88
N GLN A 192 11.14 -12.29 17.75
CA GLN A 192 11.14 -13.74 17.66
C GLN A 192 12.56 -14.30 17.90
N ILE A 193 12.67 -15.37 18.66
CA ILE A 193 13.98 -16.00 18.96
C ILE A 193 14.54 -16.81 17.79
N SER A 194 13.68 -17.23 16.84
CA SER A 194 14.07 -18.03 15.67
C SER A 194 14.49 -17.18 14.46
N GLY A 195 14.15 -15.90 14.44
CA GLY A 195 14.46 -15.00 13.32
C GLY A 195 13.28 -14.17 12.84
N LYS A 196 13.41 -13.60 11.66
CA LYS A 196 12.40 -12.74 11.01
C LYS A 196 12.51 -12.89 9.50
N GLN A 197 11.39 -13.01 8.79
CA GLN A 197 11.41 -13.20 7.33
C GLN A 197 10.29 -12.46 6.59
N SER A 198 9.13 -12.25 7.21
CA SER A 198 8.06 -11.47 6.61
C SER A 198 7.31 -10.62 7.64
N ALA A 199 6.66 -9.56 7.17
CA ALA A 199 5.81 -8.70 7.97
C ALA A 199 4.68 -8.10 7.12
N ALA A 200 3.55 -7.82 7.75
CA ALA A 200 2.42 -7.18 7.07
C ALA A 200 1.69 -6.21 8.01
N VAL A 201 1.07 -5.19 7.43
CA VAL A 201 0.08 -4.35 8.08
C VAL A 201 -1.10 -4.16 7.15
N VAL A 202 -2.29 -4.46 7.66
CA VAL A 202 -3.55 -4.29 6.93
C VAL A 202 -4.50 -3.47 7.79
N VAL A 203 -5.07 -2.41 7.23
CA VAL A 203 -6.12 -1.60 7.85
C VAL A 203 -7.25 -1.40 6.86
N LYS A 204 -8.45 -1.72 7.29
CA LYS A 204 -9.67 -1.55 6.52
C LYS A 204 -10.72 -0.83 7.37
N GLY A 205 -11.45 0.07 6.75
CA GLY A 205 -12.52 0.83 7.39
C GLY A 205 -13.78 0.88 6.56
N THR A 206 -14.91 1.19 7.20
CA THR A 206 -16.22 1.34 6.54
C THR A 206 -16.29 2.53 5.59
N ASN A 207 -15.61 3.61 5.93
CA ASN A 207 -15.65 4.87 5.19
C ASN A 207 -14.45 5.06 4.25
N ASN A 208 -13.59 4.08 4.16
CA ASN A 208 -12.40 4.15 3.31
C ASN A 208 -12.70 3.54 1.95
N GLU A 209 -12.59 4.36 0.90
CA GLU A 209 -12.54 3.84 -0.46
C GLU A 209 -11.48 2.73 -0.57
N TRP A 210 -11.76 1.69 -1.34
CA TRP A 210 -10.90 0.51 -1.45
C TRP A 210 -9.44 0.84 -1.79
N TYR A 211 -9.18 1.91 -2.56
CA TYR A 211 -7.83 2.36 -2.93
C TYR A 211 -7.13 3.17 -1.83
N ASN A 212 -7.83 3.55 -0.76
CA ASN A 212 -7.27 4.22 0.42
C ASN A 212 -7.05 3.26 1.59
N GLN A 213 -7.52 2.02 1.49
CA GLN A 213 -7.25 0.99 2.48
C GLN A 213 -5.77 0.62 2.44
N ILE A 214 -5.23 0.24 3.60
CA ILE A 214 -3.82 -0.14 3.72
C ILE A 214 -3.73 -1.66 3.70
N ASP A 215 -2.98 -2.20 2.76
CA ASP A 215 -2.56 -3.59 2.70
C ASP A 215 -1.10 -3.60 2.22
N LEU A 216 -0.18 -3.54 3.17
CA LEU A 216 1.25 -3.50 2.92
C LEU A 216 1.89 -4.77 3.44
N ARG A 217 2.70 -5.43 2.61
CA ARG A 217 3.30 -6.71 2.89
C ARG A 217 4.75 -6.72 2.43
N VAL A 218 5.60 -7.36 3.23
CA VAL A 218 7.00 -7.65 2.90
C VAL A 218 7.21 -9.14 3.10
N ASP A 219 7.49 -9.82 2.02
CA ASP A 219 7.68 -11.26 1.98
C ASP A 219 9.15 -11.59 1.73
N ASN A 220 9.64 -12.66 2.37
CA ASN A 220 11.00 -13.21 2.17
C ASN A 220 12.12 -12.17 2.26
N SER A 221 12.15 -11.38 3.32
CA SER A 221 13.16 -10.34 3.58
C SER A 221 13.97 -10.64 4.85
N LYS A 222 15.23 -10.20 4.86
CA LYS A 222 16.06 -10.19 6.07
C LYS A 222 15.68 -9.07 7.05
N ASN A 223 15.01 -8.02 6.57
CA ASN A 223 14.61 -6.86 7.36
C ASN A 223 13.14 -6.48 7.10
N PRO A 224 12.17 -7.40 7.28
CA PRO A 224 10.80 -7.22 6.79
C PRO A 224 10.09 -6.04 7.45
N ILE A 225 10.31 -5.78 8.73
CA ILE A 225 9.66 -4.68 9.45
C ILE A 225 10.21 -3.31 9.02
N GLN A 226 11.53 -3.22 8.75
CA GLN A 226 12.13 -1.99 8.26
C GLN A 226 11.66 -1.68 6.83
N GLU A 227 11.56 -2.68 5.97
CA GLU A 227 11.01 -2.52 4.63
C GLU A 227 9.52 -2.18 4.67
N LEU A 228 8.76 -2.76 5.60
CA LEU A 228 7.36 -2.41 5.84
C LEU A 228 7.20 -0.94 6.27
N GLN A 229 8.11 -0.42 7.11
CA GLN A 229 8.16 0.99 7.46
C GLN A 229 8.44 1.87 6.23
N THR A 230 9.31 1.43 5.34
CA THR A 230 9.58 2.13 4.07
C THR A 230 8.34 2.18 3.18
N LEU A 231 7.61 1.07 3.04
CA LEU A 231 6.34 1.04 2.29
C LEU A 231 5.29 1.95 2.91
N MET A 232 5.20 2.00 4.25
CA MET A 232 4.30 2.90 4.96
C MET A 232 4.67 4.37 4.72
N ASN A 233 5.97 4.71 4.74
CA ASN A 233 6.46 6.04 4.42
C ASN A 233 6.07 6.43 2.98
N TYR A 234 6.22 5.54 2.00
CA TYR A 234 5.82 5.78 0.62
C TYR A 234 4.31 6.01 0.49
N HIS A 235 3.50 5.22 1.18
CA HIS A 235 2.05 5.41 1.20
C HIS A 235 1.67 6.82 1.67
N TYR A 236 2.14 7.23 2.84
CA TYR A 236 1.83 8.55 3.40
C TYR A 236 2.55 9.69 2.67
N GLY A 237 3.78 9.49 2.23
CA GLY A 237 4.55 10.47 1.46
C GLY A 237 3.82 10.89 0.19
N ARG A 238 3.20 9.95 -0.53
CA ARG A 238 2.36 10.26 -1.69
C ARG A 238 1.16 11.13 -1.32
N ILE A 239 0.53 10.87 -0.19
CA ILE A 239 -0.58 11.68 0.33
C ILE A 239 -0.09 13.09 0.68
N ARG A 240 1.06 13.21 1.37
CA ARG A 240 1.67 14.50 1.72
C ARG A 240 2.02 15.33 0.47
N LEU A 241 2.57 14.67 -0.57
CA LEU A 241 2.88 15.35 -1.83
C LEU A 241 1.62 15.91 -2.51
N ASN A 242 0.52 15.15 -2.52
CA ASN A 242 -0.75 15.63 -3.03
C ASN A 242 -1.29 16.81 -2.19
N GLN A 243 -1.22 16.73 -0.87
CA GLN A 243 -1.60 17.82 0.04
C GLN A 243 -0.78 19.08 -0.21
N ALA A 244 0.54 18.95 -0.45
CA ALA A 244 1.40 20.07 -0.81
C ALA A 244 0.92 20.76 -2.10
N ARG A 245 0.60 19.98 -3.15
CA ARG A 245 0.10 20.49 -4.43
C ARG A 245 -1.26 21.16 -4.30
N TYR A 246 -2.19 20.60 -3.52
CA TYR A 246 -3.49 21.24 -3.25
C TYR A 246 -3.34 22.54 -2.46
N ALA A 247 -2.49 22.56 -1.43
CA ALA A 247 -2.22 23.77 -0.66
C ALA A 247 -1.61 24.89 -1.53
N GLN A 248 -0.69 24.52 -2.43
CA GLN A 248 -0.09 25.45 -3.39
C GLN A 248 -1.16 26.07 -4.31
N ARG A 249 -2.04 25.25 -4.88
CA ARG A 249 -3.15 25.73 -5.74
C ARG A 249 -4.14 26.64 -5.00
N ALA A 250 -4.35 26.37 -3.71
CA ALA A 250 -5.19 27.17 -2.83
C ALA A 250 -4.51 28.45 -2.31
N GLY A 251 -3.25 28.76 -2.74
CA GLY A 251 -2.50 29.94 -2.30
C GLY A 251 -1.91 29.82 -0.89
N ASN A 252 -2.03 28.65 -0.22
CA ASN A 252 -1.46 28.44 1.10
C ASN A 252 -0.01 27.94 1.02
N SER A 253 0.91 28.88 0.72
CA SER A 253 2.32 28.57 0.50
C SER A 253 3.02 28.00 1.74
N LYS A 254 2.63 28.38 2.95
CA LYS A 254 3.21 27.85 4.20
C LYS A 254 2.92 26.36 4.31
N ARG A 255 1.64 25.96 4.26
CA ARG A 255 1.21 24.57 4.33
C ARG A 255 1.76 23.74 3.18
N ALA A 256 1.84 24.33 1.98
CA ALA A 256 2.42 23.67 0.81
C ALA A 256 3.88 23.28 1.07
N LYS A 257 4.69 24.20 1.59
CA LYS A 257 6.10 23.96 1.91
C LYS A 257 6.28 22.91 3.02
N GLU A 258 5.50 23.00 4.10
CA GLU A 258 5.53 22.01 5.18
C GLU A 258 5.24 20.60 4.66
N LYS A 259 4.15 20.43 3.89
CA LYS A 259 3.76 19.13 3.34
C LYS A 259 4.73 18.60 2.28
N LEU A 260 5.41 19.49 1.54
CA LEU A 260 6.44 19.07 0.59
C LEU A 260 7.67 18.53 1.30
N ILE A 261 8.12 19.17 2.38
CA ILE A 261 9.28 18.69 3.18
C ILE A 261 8.98 17.32 3.78
N GLU A 262 7.79 17.12 4.35
CA GLU A 262 7.35 15.80 4.84
C GLU A 262 7.39 14.76 3.70
N ALA A 263 6.83 15.10 2.53
CA ALA A 263 6.79 14.21 1.39
C ALA A 263 8.18 13.85 0.86
N GLU A 264 9.09 14.82 0.75
CA GLU A 264 10.47 14.59 0.30
C GLU A 264 11.18 13.57 1.17
N SER A 265 11.08 13.71 2.50
CA SER A 265 11.67 12.77 3.45
C SER A 265 11.06 11.37 3.36
N MET A 266 9.72 11.27 3.19
CA MET A 266 9.02 9.99 3.15
C MET A 266 9.19 9.25 1.82
N LEU A 267 9.37 9.96 0.71
CA LEU A 267 9.42 9.39 -0.64
C LEU A 267 10.85 9.15 -1.14
N ASP A 268 11.84 9.49 -0.33
CA ASP A 268 13.23 9.23 -0.67
C ASP A 268 13.47 7.72 -0.82
N GLY A 269 14.12 7.31 -1.91
CA GLY A 269 14.27 5.90 -2.32
C GLY A 269 13.17 5.39 -3.29
N TRP A 270 12.09 6.16 -3.52
CA TRP A 270 11.09 5.81 -4.54
C TRP A 270 11.28 6.62 -5.82
N THR A 271 12.17 6.14 -6.70
CA THR A 271 12.55 6.81 -7.97
C THR A 271 11.34 7.19 -8.84
N GLY A 272 10.26 6.40 -8.82
CA GLY A 272 9.03 6.67 -9.56
C GLY A 272 8.29 7.95 -9.11
N MET A 273 8.62 8.50 -7.95
CA MET A 273 8.03 9.74 -7.44
C MET A 273 8.88 10.99 -7.69
N TYR A 274 10.16 10.84 -8.07
CA TYR A 274 11.10 11.96 -8.16
C TYR A 274 10.68 13.02 -9.19
N SER A 275 10.10 12.63 -10.33
CA SER A 275 9.58 13.60 -11.29
C SER A 275 8.44 14.45 -10.72
N ARG A 276 7.56 13.86 -9.92
CA ARG A 276 6.47 14.59 -9.24
C ARG A 276 6.98 15.52 -8.16
N ILE A 277 7.99 15.09 -7.39
CA ILE A 277 8.63 15.91 -6.37
C ILE A 277 9.37 17.09 -7.03
N ALA A 278 10.15 16.83 -8.09
CA ALA A 278 10.85 17.86 -8.86
C ALA A 278 9.87 18.89 -9.44
N ALA A 279 8.78 18.44 -10.07
CA ALA A 279 7.75 19.32 -10.62
C ALA A 279 7.05 20.16 -9.54
N THR A 280 6.82 19.57 -8.35
CA THR A 280 6.21 20.30 -7.23
C THR A 280 7.14 21.36 -6.69
N ASN A 281 8.44 21.06 -6.53
CA ASN A 281 9.44 22.07 -6.17
C ASN A 281 9.51 23.20 -7.19
N ALA A 282 9.55 22.87 -8.48
CA ALA A 282 9.57 23.85 -9.54
C ALA A 282 8.35 24.78 -9.54
N SER A 283 7.14 24.22 -9.28
CA SER A 283 5.91 25.01 -9.19
C SER A 283 5.89 25.98 -7.99
N MET A 284 6.73 25.72 -6.99
CA MET A 284 6.95 26.59 -5.82
C MET A 284 8.15 27.53 -5.97
N GLY A 285 8.78 27.57 -7.16
CA GLY A 285 9.96 28.43 -7.41
C GLY A 285 11.28 27.85 -6.90
N ASN A 286 11.32 26.61 -6.43
CA ASN A 286 12.51 25.96 -5.87
C ASN A 286 13.29 25.20 -6.95
N SER A 287 13.88 25.92 -7.92
CA SER A 287 14.58 25.30 -9.07
C SER A 287 15.75 24.40 -8.66
N ASP A 288 16.57 24.81 -7.69
CA ASP A 288 17.71 24.01 -7.21
C ASP A 288 17.26 22.66 -6.60
N LYS A 289 16.18 22.66 -5.83
CA LYS A 289 15.59 21.42 -5.30
C LYS A 289 14.99 20.55 -6.41
N ALA A 290 14.36 21.15 -7.40
CA ALA A 290 13.88 20.40 -8.57
C ALA A 290 15.04 19.71 -9.28
N VAL A 291 16.14 20.43 -9.52
CA VAL A 291 17.37 19.88 -10.12
C VAL A 291 17.98 18.77 -9.25
N HIS A 292 18.02 18.96 -7.93
CA HIS A 292 18.49 17.90 -7.02
C HIS A 292 17.73 16.57 -7.25
N TRP A 293 16.40 16.59 -7.27
CA TRP A 293 15.59 15.39 -7.47
C TRP A 293 15.72 14.79 -8.87
N ILE A 294 15.91 15.62 -9.89
CA ILE A 294 16.20 15.17 -11.26
C ILE A 294 17.54 14.42 -11.30
N LYS A 295 18.59 15.00 -10.74
CA LYS A 295 19.92 14.37 -10.69
C LYS A 295 19.90 13.07 -9.91
N LYS A 296 19.19 13.04 -8.79
CA LYS A 296 18.99 11.83 -8.00
C LYS A 296 18.30 10.73 -8.82
N GLY A 297 17.24 11.05 -9.53
CA GLY A 297 16.57 10.12 -10.42
C GLY A 297 17.48 9.55 -11.50
N LEU A 298 18.28 10.40 -12.13
CA LEU A 298 19.25 9.98 -13.15
C LEU A 298 20.37 9.10 -12.59
N ALA A 299 20.81 9.35 -11.37
CA ALA A 299 21.87 8.57 -10.71
C ALA A 299 21.37 7.17 -10.30
N GLU A 300 20.14 7.05 -9.79
CA GLU A 300 19.56 5.79 -9.35
C GLU A 300 19.04 4.93 -10.52
N ASN A 301 18.56 5.56 -11.60
CA ASN A 301 18.01 4.86 -12.77
C ASN A 301 18.37 5.60 -14.06
N PRO A 302 19.30 5.11 -14.89
CA PRO A 302 19.65 5.74 -16.18
C PRO A 302 18.47 5.91 -17.15
N ASN A 303 17.45 5.05 -17.07
CA ASN A 303 16.25 5.17 -17.88
C ASN A 303 15.35 6.35 -17.45
N TRP A 304 15.59 6.94 -16.30
CA TRP A 304 14.86 8.10 -15.79
C TRP A 304 14.96 9.31 -16.72
N LYS A 305 15.98 9.34 -17.61
CA LYS A 305 16.18 10.38 -18.64
C LYS A 305 14.94 10.64 -19.51
N VAL A 306 14.02 9.67 -19.65
CA VAL A 306 12.74 9.84 -20.36
C VAL A 306 11.86 10.95 -19.77
N ASN A 307 12.11 11.36 -18.53
CA ASN A 307 11.38 12.44 -17.86
C ASN A 307 11.98 13.83 -18.15
N LEU A 308 13.21 13.93 -18.69
CA LEU A 308 13.91 15.20 -18.88
C LEU A 308 13.14 16.21 -19.74
N PRO A 309 12.46 15.82 -20.84
CA PRO A 309 11.71 16.77 -21.66
C PRO A 309 10.66 17.57 -20.89
N ALA A 310 10.03 16.95 -19.88
CA ALA A 310 9.06 17.63 -19.00
C ALA A 310 9.69 18.82 -18.23
N PHE A 311 11.00 18.81 -18.03
CA PHE A 311 11.74 19.84 -17.30
C PHE A 311 12.43 20.86 -18.23
N TYR A 312 11.98 21.00 -19.46
CA TYR A 312 12.48 21.95 -20.45
C TYR A 312 12.69 23.37 -19.91
N PHE A 313 11.86 23.83 -18.97
CA PHE A 313 11.96 25.15 -18.35
C PHE A 313 13.22 25.30 -17.45
N LEU A 314 13.95 24.23 -17.15
CA LEU A 314 15.24 24.22 -16.45
C LEU A 314 16.44 24.08 -17.42
N ARG A 315 16.23 24.14 -18.75
CA ARG A 315 17.28 23.96 -19.76
C ARG A 315 18.48 24.91 -19.62
N ASP A 316 18.21 26.12 -19.11
CA ASP A 316 19.23 27.17 -18.92
C ASP A 316 19.87 27.10 -17.53
N HIS A 317 19.45 26.16 -16.67
CA HIS A 317 20.07 25.95 -15.36
C HIS A 317 21.47 25.33 -15.53
N PRO A 318 22.52 25.85 -14.85
CA PRO A 318 23.91 25.41 -15.06
C PRO A 318 24.13 23.91 -14.96
N GLU A 319 23.41 23.26 -14.04
CA GLU A 319 23.51 21.81 -13.83
C GLU A 319 22.65 20.98 -14.80
N MET A 320 21.75 21.59 -15.58
CA MET A 320 20.83 20.91 -16.48
C MET A 320 21.15 21.09 -17.97
N ILE A 321 21.96 22.07 -18.33
CA ILE A 321 22.28 22.42 -19.72
C ILE A 321 22.84 21.25 -20.54
N ASN A 322 23.56 20.34 -19.88
CA ASN A 322 24.11 19.14 -20.54
C ASN A 322 23.13 17.95 -20.62
N PHE A 323 22.01 18.01 -19.88
CA PHE A 323 21.03 16.92 -19.81
C PHE A 323 19.79 17.20 -20.67
N ILE A 324 19.34 18.46 -20.74
CA ILE A 324 18.14 18.85 -21.51
C ILE A 324 18.59 19.42 -22.86
N LYS A 325 18.40 18.64 -23.92
CA LYS A 325 18.83 18.95 -25.30
C LYS A 325 17.61 19.03 -26.22
N PRO A 326 16.95 20.20 -26.32
CA PRO A 326 15.71 20.35 -27.08
C PRO A 326 15.83 19.99 -28.56
N GLU A 327 17.03 20.09 -29.12
CA GLU A 327 17.34 19.74 -30.50
C GLU A 327 17.17 18.22 -30.79
N THR A 328 17.16 17.40 -29.75
CA THR A 328 17.00 15.94 -29.84
C THR A 328 15.56 15.49 -29.57
N PHE A 329 14.66 16.41 -29.21
CA PHE A 329 13.32 16.07 -28.76
C PHE A 329 12.46 15.50 -29.88
N THR A 330 11.84 14.38 -29.63
CA THR A 330 10.76 13.80 -30.45
C THR A 330 9.46 14.59 -30.24
N ILE A 331 8.43 14.26 -31.02
CA ILE A 331 7.10 14.85 -30.81
C ILE A 331 6.53 14.52 -29.42
N LYS A 332 6.78 13.31 -28.91
CA LYS A 332 6.36 12.90 -27.56
C LYS A 332 7.08 13.68 -26.46
N ASP A 333 8.33 14.01 -26.67
CA ASP A 333 9.09 14.85 -25.75
C ASP A 333 8.53 16.27 -25.70
N TRP A 334 8.17 16.84 -26.85
CA TRP A 334 7.51 18.15 -26.91
C TRP A 334 6.11 18.12 -26.29
N GLU A 335 5.33 17.08 -26.49
CA GLU A 335 4.04 16.90 -25.79
C GLU A 335 4.22 16.90 -24.27
N SER A 336 5.23 16.17 -23.75
CA SER A 336 5.59 16.15 -22.34
C SER A 336 6.02 17.54 -21.83
N THR A 337 6.84 18.25 -22.60
CA THR A 337 7.27 19.63 -22.32
C THR A 337 6.07 20.58 -22.19
N LEU A 338 5.20 20.59 -23.18
CA LEU A 338 4.03 21.48 -23.23
C LEU A 338 3.04 21.15 -22.11
N GLY A 339 2.82 19.86 -21.85
CA GLY A 339 1.97 19.40 -20.75
C GLY A 339 2.49 19.85 -19.38
N MET A 340 3.79 19.78 -19.14
CA MET A 340 4.40 20.26 -17.90
C MET A 340 4.32 21.78 -17.76
N LEU A 341 4.62 22.54 -18.83
CA LEU A 341 4.53 24.00 -18.81
C LEU A 341 3.10 24.46 -18.48
N SER A 342 2.09 23.83 -19.09
CA SER A 342 0.70 24.13 -18.77
C SER A 342 0.33 23.74 -17.30
N ASN A 343 0.83 22.62 -16.79
CA ASN A 343 0.65 22.25 -15.40
C ASN A 343 1.31 23.24 -14.41
N LEU A 344 2.31 24.00 -14.86
CA LEU A 344 2.96 25.08 -14.14
C LEU A 344 2.28 26.45 -14.34
N GLY A 345 1.18 26.52 -15.08
CA GLY A 345 0.47 27.76 -15.40
C GLY A 345 1.20 28.68 -16.38
N LYS A 346 2.11 28.13 -17.21
CA LYS A 346 2.90 28.88 -18.20
C LYS A 346 2.25 28.84 -19.59
N GLU A 347 0.99 29.18 -19.66
CA GLU A 347 0.17 29.02 -20.86
C GLU A 347 0.68 29.82 -22.07
N LEU A 348 1.16 31.05 -21.83
CA LEU A 348 1.75 31.86 -22.91
C LEU A 348 3.03 31.23 -23.49
N GLU A 349 3.85 30.56 -22.67
CA GLU A 349 5.03 29.83 -23.13
C GLU A 349 4.62 28.59 -23.93
N VAL A 350 3.57 27.88 -23.52
CA VAL A 350 2.97 26.76 -24.28
C VAL A 350 2.50 27.24 -25.67
N ILE A 351 1.74 28.32 -25.72
CA ILE A 351 1.23 28.90 -26.99
C ILE A 351 2.38 29.25 -27.94
N LYS A 352 3.40 29.92 -27.40
CA LYS A 352 4.58 30.32 -28.19
C LYS A 352 5.31 29.12 -28.79
N LEU A 353 5.61 28.14 -27.93
CA LEU A 353 6.36 26.93 -28.32
C LEU A 353 5.54 26.06 -29.27
N ALA A 354 4.29 25.76 -28.99
CA ALA A 354 3.45 24.92 -29.80
C ALA A 354 3.26 25.50 -31.21
N LYS A 355 3.01 26.82 -31.32
CA LYS A 355 2.96 27.50 -32.64
C LYS A 355 4.28 27.41 -33.38
N GLY A 356 5.41 27.53 -32.69
CA GLY A 356 6.74 27.37 -33.27
C GLY A 356 6.98 25.97 -33.81
N LEU A 357 6.52 24.95 -33.11
CA LEU A 357 6.62 23.55 -33.52
C LEU A 357 5.75 23.26 -34.74
N ILE A 358 4.51 23.73 -34.75
CA ILE A 358 3.58 23.57 -35.88
C ILE A 358 4.18 24.20 -37.15
N LYS A 359 4.79 25.39 -37.05
CA LYS A 359 5.51 26.01 -38.19
C LYS A 359 6.64 25.15 -38.75
N LYS A 360 7.28 24.34 -37.88
CA LYS A 360 8.31 23.37 -38.25
C LYS A 360 7.76 22.02 -38.68
N LYS A 361 6.43 21.89 -38.86
CA LYS A 361 5.71 20.66 -39.22
C LYS A 361 5.84 19.56 -38.12
N ILE A 362 6.09 19.94 -36.88
CA ILE A 362 6.04 19.07 -35.72
C ILE A 362 4.67 19.28 -35.07
N GLU A 363 3.74 18.37 -35.37
CA GLU A 363 2.33 18.50 -35.02
C GLU A 363 1.72 17.13 -34.67
N SER A 364 0.85 17.10 -33.68
CA SER A 364 0.04 15.94 -33.32
C SER A 364 -1.33 16.37 -32.80
N SER A 365 -2.25 15.44 -32.67
CA SER A 365 -3.55 15.68 -32.05
C SER A 365 -3.37 16.19 -30.61
N TYR A 366 -2.49 15.54 -29.80
CA TYR A 366 -2.28 15.93 -28.41
C TYR A 366 -1.60 17.30 -28.28
N LEU A 367 -0.67 17.65 -29.17
CA LEU A 367 -0.06 18.98 -29.20
C LEU A 367 -1.13 20.06 -29.48
N ASN A 368 -2.02 19.83 -30.44
CA ASN A 368 -3.12 20.75 -30.74
C ASN A 368 -4.10 20.85 -29.55
N PHE A 369 -4.39 19.74 -28.88
CA PHE A 369 -5.16 19.77 -27.62
C PHE A 369 -4.50 20.67 -26.57
N LEU A 370 -3.21 20.49 -26.31
CA LEU A 370 -2.47 21.31 -25.32
C LEU A 370 -2.49 22.79 -25.67
N LEU A 371 -2.35 23.12 -26.97
CA LEU A 371 -2.44 24.48 -27.44
C LEU A 371 -3.85 25.06 -27.29
N GLY A 372 -4.89 24.29 -27.65
CA GLY A 372 -6.29 24.68 -27.45
C GLY A 372 -6.63 24.88 -25.97
N ARG A 373 -6.13 23.97 -25.09
CA ARG A 373 -6.29 24.10 -23.64
C ARG A 373 -5.64 25.38 -23.10
N SER A 374 -4.45 25.71 -23.58
CA SER A 374 -3.76 26.94 -23.15
C SER A 374 -4.50 28.19 -23.59
N TYR A 375 -5.07 28.23 -24.80
CA TYR A 375 -5.93 29.33 -25.23
C TYR A 375 -7.21 29.43 -24.38
N PHE A 376 -7.80 28.29 -23.94
CA PHE A 376 -8.94 28.31 -23.05
C PHE A 376 -8.59 28.93 -21.68
N TYR A 377 -7.44 28.61 -21.11
CA TYR A 377 -7.00 29.23 -19.85
C TYR A 377 -6.69 30.73 -20.00
N GLU A 378 -6.22 31.16 -21.17
CA GLU A 378 -6.04 32.58 -21.51
C GLU A 378 -7.36 33.28 -21.93
N LYS A 379 -8.51 32.57 -21.78
CA LYS A 379 -9.86 33.09 -22.15
C LYS A 379 -10.05 33.44 -23.61
N GLU A 380 -9.25 32.88 -24.51
CA GLU A 380 -9.36 33.03 -25.98
C GLU A 380 -10.15 31.85 -26.56
N ASN A 381 -11.46 31.79 -26.26
CA ASN A 381 -12.32 30.64 -26.59
C ASN A 381 -12.36 30.30 -28.07
N ASP A 382 -12.39 31.29 -28.98
CA ASP A 382 -12.43 31.07 -30.43
C ASP A 382 -11.19 30.30 -30.91
N LYS A 383 -10.00 30.69 -30.44
CA LYS A 383 -8.76 29.98 -30.74
C LYS A 383 -8.71 28.60 -30.06
N ALA A 384 -9.23 28.49 -28.84
CA ALA A 384 -9.36 27.21 -28.20
C ALA A 384 -10.18 26.22 -29.01
N ILE A 385 -11.37 26.65 -29.49
CA ILE A 385 -12.25 25.85 -30.37
C ILE A 385 -11.53 25.45 -31.65
N GLU A 386 -10.80 26.38 -32.28
CA GLU A 386 -10.04 26.11 -33.52
C GLU A 386 -9.05 24.95 -33.31
N TYR A 387 -8.19 25.04 -32.29
CA TYR A 387 -7.14 24.04 -32.08
C TYR A 387 -7.69 22.73 -31.52
N LEU A 388 -8.73 22.73 -30.67
CA LEU A 388 -9.41 21.52 -30.23
C LEU A 388 -10.08 20.78 -31.40
N SER A 389 -10.68 21.53 -32.33
CA SER A 389 -11.24 20.94 -33.54
C SER A 389 -10.18 20.35 -34.47
N LYS A 390 -8.99 20.98 -34.56
CA LYS A 390 -7.84 20.40 -35.27
C LYS A 390 -7.36 19.11 -34.62
N ALA A 391 -7.28 19.09 -33.27
CA ALA A 391 -6.93 17.88 -32.50
C ALA A 391 -7.85 16.71 -32.85
N LEU A 392 -9.18 16.95 -32.81
CA LEU A 392 -10.19 15.91 -33.14
C LEU A 392 -10.22 15.51 -34.61
N LYS A 393 -9.81 16.41 -35.51
CA LYS A 393 -9.65 16.06 -36.93
C LYS A 393 -8.48 15.11 -37.17
N MET A 394 -7.40 15.25 -36.38
CA MET A 394 -6.21 14.37 -36.46
C MET A 394 -6.44 13.05 -35.74
N ASP A 395 -7.16 13.09 -34.63
CA ASP A 395 -7.50 11.92 -33.83
C ASP A 395 -8.87 12.10 -33.17
N LYS A 396 -9.86 11.36 -33.66
CA LYS A 396 -11.25 11.43 -33.18
C LYS A 396 -11.41 10.84 -31.79
N GLU A 397 -10.44 10.03 -31.29
CA GLU A 397 -10.43 9.40 -29.99
C GLU A 397 -9.72 10.26 -28.92
N ASN A 398 -9.34 11.49 -29.24
CA ASN A 398 -8.79 12.44 -28.27
C ASN A 398 -9.89 12.94 -27.33
N ILE A 399 -10.15 12.12 -26.26
CA ILE A 399 -11.22 12.37 -25.29
C ILE A 399 -11.01 13.69 -24.55
N GLU A 400 -9.78 14.08 -24.26
CA GLU A 400 -9.48 15.34 -23.57
C GLU A 400 -9.88 16.55 -24.43
N ALA A 401 -9.60 16.50 -25.75
CA ALA A 401 -10.01 17.55 -26.66
C ALA A 401 -11.52 17.62 -26.78
N GLN A 402 -12.20 16.46 -26.87
CA GLN A 402 -13.65 16.38 -26.93
C GLN A 402 -14.31 16.99 -25.70
N ASN A 403 -13.92 16.53 -24.50
CA ASN A 403 -14.48 16.99 -23.23
C ASN A 403 -14.31 18.51 -23.02
N LEU A 404 -13.14 19.04 -23.40
CA LEU A 404 -12.89 20.47 -23.29
C LEU A 404 -13.70 21.28 -24.29
N LEU A 405 -13.84 20.79 -25.53
CA LEU A 405 -14.64 21.44 -26.55
C LEU A 405 -16.13 21.49 -26.18
N GLU A 406 -16.67 20.40 -25.64
CA GLU A 406 -18.04 20.33 -25.13
C GLU A 406 -18.25 21.32 -23.99
N LYS A 407 -17.31 21.38 -23.04
CA LYS A 407 -17.35 22.35 -21.93
C LYS A 407 -17.36 23.80 -22.40
N ILE A 408 -16.57 24.14 -23.39
CA ILE A 408 -16.54 25.52 -23.96
C ILE A 408 -17.86 25.87 -24.63
N LYS A 409 -18.48 24.92 -25.34
CA LYS A 409 -19.75 25.13 -26.04
C LYS A 409 -20.96 25.21 -25.12
N ALA A 410 -20.85 24.65 -23.91
CA ALA A 410 -21.92 24.64 -22.90
C ALA A 410 -21.95 25.93 -22.04
N ASN A 411 -20.89 26.73 -22.08
CA ASN A 411 -20.77 28.04 -21.40
C ASN A 411 -20.92 29.20 -22.36
#